data_50a100f35281134c64aee9101640dde2
#
_entry.id   50a100f35281134c64aee9101640dde2
#
_cell.length_a   1.000
_cell.length_b   1.000
_cell.length_c   1.000
_cell.angle_alpha   90.00
_cell.angle_beta   90.00
_cell.angle_gamma   90.00
#
_symmetry.space_group_name_H-M   'P 1'
#
loop_
_entity.id
_entity.type
_entity.pdbx_description
1 polymer ?
#
loop_
_entity_poly.entity_id
_entity_poly.type
_entity_poly.pdbx_seq_one_letter_code
_entity_poly.pdbx_strand_id
1 'polypeptide(L)'
;MPQDHQITCIIPDSADADRRIDSVGGTSGGTGGGGWCIKLDVAIKGIEDGKWRFWTSANGKSVWVIIAKRNGKKYLKTEADGDEPNNLLSLPRCK
;
A
#
# COMPACT_ATOMS: atom_id res chain seq x y z
N MET A 1 12.84 -2.59 -15.04
CA MET A 1 12.03 -3.50 -14.21
C MET A 1 11.62 -2.76 -12.95
N PRO A 2 10.36 -2.84 -12.54
CA PRO A 2 9.94 -2.16 -11.32
C PRO A 2 10.60 -2.78 -10.08
N GLN A 3 10.87 -1.95 -9.10
CA GLN A 3 11.41 -2.39 -7.82
C GLN A 3 10.27 -2.87 -6.93
N ASP A 4 10.49 -3.97 -6.24
CA ASP A 4 9.51 -4.53 -5.31
C ASP A 4 9.70 -3.94 -3.92
N HIS A 5 8.62 -3.50 -3.31
CA HIS A 5 8.64 -2.95 -1.96
C HIS A 5 7.56 -3.59 -1.12
N GLN A 6 7.90 -4.00 0.09
CA GLN A 6 6.92 -4.53 1.02
C GLN A 6 6.29 -3.40 1.81
N ILE A 7 4.96 -3.35 1.80
CA ILE A 7 4.20 -2.43 2.67
C ILE A 7 4.02 -3.12 4.02
N THR A 8 4.53 -2.49 5.09
CA THR A 8 4.44 -3.03 6.44
C THR A 8 3.63 -2.15 7.38
N CYS A 9 3.31 -0.94 6.94
CA CYS A 9 2.50 -0.02 7.74
C CYS A 9 1.71 0.89 6.81
N ILE A 10 0.67 1.50 7.36
CA ILE A 10 -0.14 2.48 6.63
C ILE A 10 -0.48 3.64 7.54
N ILE A 11 -0.88 4.76 6.92
CA ILE A 11 -1.55 5.84 7.65
C ILE A 11 -2.97 5.88 7.12
N PRO A 12 -3.96 5.52 7.96
CA PRO A 12 -5.34 5.50 7.50
C PRO A 12 -5.88 6.90 7.30
N ASP A 13 -6.83 7.04 6.39
CA ASP A 13 -7.50 8.29 6.11
C ASP A 13 -8.98 8.15 6.48
N SER A 14 -9.35 8.64 7.64
CA SER A 14 -10.72 8.57 8.12
C SER A 14 -11.64 9.57 7.42
N ALA A 15 -11.08 10.57 6.74
CA ALA A 15 -11.85 11.58 6.03
C ALA A 15 -12.26 11.12 4.63
N ASP A 16 -11.57 10.14 4.07
CA ASP A 16 -11.87 9.62 2.74
C ASP A 16 -12.35 8.17 2.83
N ALA A 17 -13.66 7.99 2.82
CA ALA A 17 -14.27 6.67 2.97
C ALA A 17 -14.01 5.77 1.76
N ASP A 18 -13.71 6.34 0.61
CA ASP A 18 -13.46 5.56 -0.60
C ASP A 18 -12.05 5.01 -0.64
N ARG A 19 -11.08 5.83 -0.26
CA ARG A 19 -9.66 5.44 -0.31
C ARG A 19 -9.18 4.79 0.99
N ARG A 20 -9.66 5.28 2.12
CA ARG A 20 -9.40 4.78 3.49
C ARG A 20 -7.94 4.82 3.92
N ILE A 21 -7.01 5.02 3.01
CA ILE A 21 -5.57 5.04 3.29
C ILE A 21 -5.01 6.35 2.74
N ASP A 22 -4.33 7.10 3.60
CA ASP A 22 -3.65 8.33 3.21
C ASP A 22 -2.24 8.04 2.67
N SER A 23 -1.52 7.14 3.35
CA SER A 23 -0.12 6.85 3.00
C SER A 23 0.18 5.39 3.27
N VAL A 24 1.21 4.89 2.58
CA VAL A 24 1.72 3.54 2.79
C VAL A 24 3.20 3.63 3.09
N GLY A 25 3.70 2.68 3.85
CA GLY A 25 5.10 2.66 4.22
C GLY A 25 5.62 1.26 4.45
N GLY A 26 6.94 1.18 4.62
CA GLY A 26 7.60 -0.08 4.85
C GLY A 26 9.01 0.14 5.37
N THR A 27 9.72 -0.97 5.55
CA THR A 27 11.12 -0.92 5.93
C THR A 27 11.97 -1.02 4.66
N SER A 28 13.00 -0.19 4.57
CA SER A 28 14.02 -0.41 3.54
C SER A 28 14.76 -1.69 3.92
N GLY A 29 14.96 -2.59 3.01
CA GLY A 29 15.50 -3.93 3.27
C GLY A 29 16.90 -4.00 3.84
N GLY A 30 17.30 -3.05 4.66
CA GLY A 30 18.60 -3.00 5.26
C GLY A 30 18.55 -3.02 6.78
N THR A 31 19.72 -3.11 7.38
CA THR A 31 19.89 -3.21 8.82
C THR A 31 19.91 -1.85 9.53
N GLY A 32 19.62 -0.78 8.85
CA GLY A 32 19.74 0.54 9.40
C GLY A 32 18.51 1.14 10.05
N GLY A 33 17.42 0.39 10.14
CA GLY A 33 16.18 0.90 10.71
C GLY A 33 15.53 2.01 9.91
N GLY A 34 15.99 2.25 8.70
CA GLY A 34 15.38 3.24 7.82
C GLY A 34 14.07 2.71 7.27
N GLY A 35 13.04 3.52 7.37
CA GLY A 35 11.76 3.20 6.75
C GLY A 35 11.44 4.22 5.68
N TRP A 36 10.38 3.95 4.93
CA TRP A 36 9.84 4.87 3.95
C TRP A 36 8.34 5.02 4.17
N CYS A 37 7.83 6.18 3.81
CA CYS A 37 6.40 6.45 3.88
C CYS A 37 6.07 7.46 2.78
N ILE A 38 5.14 7.09 1.92
CA ILE A 38 4.74 7.93 0.80
C ILE A 38 3.23 8.05 0.75
N LYS A 39 2.76 9.14 0.17
CA LYS A 39 1.34 9.35 -0.02
C LYS A 39 0.76 8.31 -0.98
N LEU A 40 -0.50 7.99 -0.77
CA LEU A 40 -1.19 7.02 -1.62
C LEU A 40 -1.10 7.39 -3.10
N ASP A 41 -1.28 8.68 -3.43
CA ASP A 41 -1.19 9.15 -4.82
C ASP A 41 0.19 8.90 -5.42
N VAL A 42 1.24 9.08 -4.64
CA VAL A 42 2.61 8.85 -5.10
C VAL A 42 2.82 7.35 -5.36
N ALA A 43 2.31 6.50 -4.48
CA ALA A 43 2.41 5.05 -4.66
C ALA A 43 1.67 4.60 -5.92
N ILE A 44 0.46 5.10 -6.12
CA ILE A 44 -0.35 4.77 -7.30
C ILE A 44 0.39 5.19 -8.57
N LYS A 45 0.91 6.41 -8.59
CA LYS A 45 1.64 6.90 -9.76
C LYS A 45 2.89 6.07 -10.04
N GLY A 46 3.60 5.67 -9.01
CA GLY A 46 4.79 4.83 -9.18
C GLY A 46 4.46 3.48 -9.79
N ILE A 47 3.32 2.90 -9.40
CA ILE A 47 2.86 1.65 -10.00
C ILE A 47 2.47 1.87 -11.47
N GLU A 48 1.72 2.94 -11.74
CA GLU A 48 1.27 3.25 -13.10
C GLU A 48 2.43 3.53 -14.05
N ASP A 49 3.49 4.17 -13.54
CA ASP A 49 4.68 4.48 -14.31
C ASP A 49 5.64 3.30 -14.46
N GLY A 50 5.35 2.18 -13.80
CA GLY A 50 6.21 1.00 -13.86
C GLY A 50 7.49 1.12 -13.04
N LYS A 51 7.57 2.08 -12.12
CA LYS A 51 8.74 2.27 -11.26
C LYS A 51 8.78 1.29 -10.11
N TRP A 52 7.61 0.99 -9.53
CA TRP A 52 7.50 0.20 -8.31
C TRP A 52 6.40 -0.83 -8.43
N ARG A 53 6.59 -1.92 -7.68
CA ARG A 53 5.52 -2.85 -7.36
C ARG A 53 5.49 -3.01 -5.85
N PHE A 54 4.30 -3.08 -5.28
CA PHE A 54 4.14 -3.23 -3.84
C PHE A 54 3.51 -4.58 -3.52
N TRP A 55 3.91 -5.14 -2.40
CA TRP A 55 3.33 -6.37 -1.87
C TRP A 55 3.25 -6.25 -0.36
N THR A 56 2.45 -7.10 0.24
CA THR A 56 2.37 -7.17 1.69
C THR A 56 2.17 -8.61 2.12
N SER A 57 2.45 -8.89 3.39
CA SER A 57 2.22 -10.21 3.95
C SER A 57 0.84 -10.23 4.62
N ALA A 58 0.01 -11.17 4.22
CA ALA A 58 -1.34 -11.32 4.77
C ALA A 58 -1.57 -12.80 5.05
N ASN A 59 -1.95 -13.13 6.29
CA ASN A 59 -2.24 -14.51 6.71
C ASN A 59 -1.10 -15.48 6.37
N GLY A 60 0.14 -15.02 6.53
CA GLY A 60 1.33 -15.84 6.27
C GLY A 60 1.71 -15.98 4.79
N LYS A 61 1.05 -15.25 3.92
CA LYS A 61 1.31 -15.30 2.48
C LYS A 61 1.61 -13.93 1.93
N SER A 62 2.48 -13.88 0.93
CA SER A 62 2.73 -12.64 0.19
C SER A 62 1.63 -12.43 -0.83
N VAL A 63 1.09 -11.22 -0.88
CA VAL A 63 0.07 -10.85 -1.87
C VAL A 63 0.47 -9.54 -2.51
N TRP A 64 0.18 -9.40 -3.80
CA TRP A 64 0.47 -8.18 -4.53
C TRP A 64 -0.56 -7.11 -4.20
N VAL A 65 -0.08 -5.86 -4.14
CA VAL A 65 -0.93 -4.69 -4.00
C VAL A 65 -1.23 -4.16 -5.39
N ILE A 66 -2.49 -3.93 -5.66
CA ILE A 66 -2.96 -3.48 -6.97
C ILE A 66 -3.76 -2.20 -6.82
N ILE A 67 -3.92 -1.50 -7.94
CA ILE A 67 -4.74 -0.28 -8.00
C ILE A 67 -6.17 -0.66 -8.30
N ALA A 68 -7.10 -0.12 -7.51
CA ALA A 68 -8.52 -0.26 -7.76
C ALA A 68 -9.18 1.11 -7.84
N LYS A 69 -10.40 1.16 -8.29
CA LYS A 69 -11.18 2.40 -8.41
C LYS A 69 -12.50 2.27 -7.68
N ARG A 70 -12.90 3.34 -7.00
CA ARG A 70 -14.19 3.44 -6.35
C ARG A 70 -14.68 4.88 -6.44
N ASN A 71 -15.87 5.09 -6.97
CA ASN A 71 -16.46 6.43 -7.12
C ASN A 71 -15.52 7.41 -7.81
N GLY A 72 -14.81 6.95 -8.84
CA GLY A 72 -13.88 7.78 -9.59
C GLY A 72 -12.52 8.00 -8.92
N LYS A 73 -12.32 7.46 -7.74
CA LYS A 73 -11.06 7.60 -7.00
C LYS A 73 -10.25 6.31 -7.05
N LYS A 74 -8.96 6.44 -7.27
CA LYS A 74 -8.04 5.31 -7.24
C LYS A 74 -7.58 5.04 -5.81
N TYR A 75 -7.48 3.77 -5.47
CA TYR A 75 -6.97 3.35 -4.17
C TYR A 75 -6.18 2.05 -4.32
N LEU A 76 -5.49 1.65 -3.26
CA LEU A 76 -4.72 0.41 -3.26
C LEU A 76 -5.45 -0.66 -2.46
N LYS A 77 -5.38 -1.87 -2.94
CA LYS A 77 -5.84 -3.07 -2.23
C LYS A 77 -4.92 -4.22 -2.60
N THR A 78 -5.06 -5.37 -1.94
CA THR A 78 -4.34 -6.57 -2.36
C THR A 78 -5.20 -7.38 -3.33
N GLU A 79 -4.55 -8.21 -4.13
CA GLU A 79 -5.25 -9.09 -5.06
C GLU A 79 -6.21 -10.06 -4.35
N ALA A 80 -5.90 -10.39 -3.11
CA ALA A 80 -6.73 -11.29 -2.31
C ALA A 80 -7.97 -10.63 -1.71
N ASP A 81 -7.99 -9.29 -1.67
CA ASP A 81 -9.12 -8.54 -1.13
C ASP A 81 -10.25 -8.43 -2.13
N GLY A 82 -11.47 -8.24 -1.59
CA GLY A 82 -12.61 -7.87 -2.42
C GLY A 82 -12.59 -6.37 -2.74
N ASP A 83 -13.68 -5.67 -2.43
CA ASP A 83 -13.82 -4.26 -2.77
C ASP A 83 -13.11 -3.32 -1.79
N GLU A 84 -12.72 -3.79 -0.64
CA GLU A 84 -12.10 -2.98 0.40
C GLU A 84 -10.68 -3.43 0.67
N PRO A 85 -9.76 -2.50 1.01
CA PRO A 85 -8.35 -2.84 1.24
C PRO A 85 -8.12 -3.42 2.64
N ASN A 86 -8.83 -4.49 2.98
CA ASN A 86 -8.82 -5.04 4.33
C ASN A 86 -7.45 -5.52 4.77
N ASN A 87 -6.68 -6.14 3.87
CA ASN A 87 -5.34 -6.61 4.23
C ASN A 87 -4.41 -5.45 4.55
N LEU A 88 -4.50 -4.35 3.79
CA LEU A 88 -3.70 -3.16 4.07
C LEU A 88 -4.17 -2.46 5.35
N LEU A 89 -5.49 -2.36 5.55
CA LEU A 89 -6.03 -1.69 6.73
C LEU A 89 -5.71 -2.42 8.03
N SER A 90 -5.39 -3.71 7.96
CA SER A 90 -5.01 -4.48 9.14
C SER A 90 -3.56 -4.25 9.55
N LEU A 91 -2.76 -3.57 8.74
CA LEU A 91 -1.37 -3.29 9.05
C LEU A 91 -1.25 -2.24 10.14
N PRO A 92 -0.14 -2.25 10.91
CA PRO A 92 0.07 -1.23 11.92
C PRO A 92 0.23 0.14 11.28
N ARG A 93 0.02 1.16 12.09
CA ARG A 93 0.16 2.53 11.65
C ARG A 93 1.64 2.91 11.49
N CYS A 94 1.98 3.60 10.41
CA CYS A 94 3.32 4.15 10.22
C CYS A 94 3.60 5.22 11.28
N LYS A 95 4.80 5.24 11.76
CA LYS A 95 5.21 6.23 12.75
C LYS A 95 5.67 7.51 12.09
#